data_27087f5dda433c4ed1aa46b7cf69a1d2
#
_entry.id   27087f5dda433c4ed1aa46b7cf69a1d2
#
_cell.length_a   1.000
_cell.length_b   1.000
_cell.length_c   1.000
_cell.angle_alpha   90.00
_cell.angle_beta   90.00
_cell.angle_gamma   90.00
#
_symmetry.space_group_name_H-M   'P 1'
#
loop_
_entity.id
_entity.type
_entity.pdbx_description
1 polymer ?
#
loop_
_entity_poly.entity_id
_entity_poly.type
_entity_poly.pdbx_seq_one_letter_code
_entity_poly.pdbx_strand_id
1 'polypeptide(L)' 'MAQVSDYTIDNGTGAAVRPDLNNVFAAIQSLNSGSADPSGTQVAFQLSVNTTSNLLKIRNAANNGYIEIGM' A
#
# COMPACT_ATOMS: atom_id res chain seq x y z
N MET A 1 -8.96 -7.78 -0.97
CA MET A 1 -8.04 -6.72 -1.41
C MET A 1 -7.64 -5.90 -0.20
N ALA A 2 -6.35 -5.65 -0.01
CA ALA A 2 -5.81 -5.12 1.24
C ALA A 2 -5.05 -3.81 1.07
N GLN A 3 -5.09 -3.22 -0.13
CA GLN A 3 -4.36 -1.99 -0.40
C GLN A 3 -4.92 -0.82 0.41
N VAL A 4 -4.02 -0.03 0.99
CA VAL A 4 -4.34 1.25 1.63
C VAL A 4 -3.54 2.35 0.98
N SER A 5 -4.00 3.60 1.11
CA SER A 5 -3.31 4.76 0.52
C SER A 5 -2.13 5.24 1.37
N ASP A 6 -2.11 4.92 2.67
CA ASP A 6 -0.99 5.20 3.57
C ASP A 6 -0.97 4.21 4.71
N TYR A 7 0.13 4.19 5.46
CA TYR A 7 0.29 3.33 6.64
C TYR A 7 0.19 4.11 7.95
N THR A 8 -0.38 5.31 7.89
CA THR A 8 -0.59 6.16 9.07
C THR A 8 -1.92 5.82 9.73
N ILE A 9 -1.91 5.68 11.05
CA ILE A 9 -3.09 5.41 11.85
C ILE A 9 -3.57 6.72 12.44
N ASP A 10 -4.79 7.13 12.11
CA ASP A 10 -5.37 8.35 12.62
C ASP A 10 -5.82 8.19 14.06
N ASN A 11 -5.75 9.29 14.84
CA ASN A 11 -6.30 9.32 16.18
C ASN A 11 -7.81 9.18 16.15
N GLY A 12 -8.34 8.45 17.14
CA GLY A 12 -9.77 8.27 17.25
C GLY A 12 -10.14 7.40 18.43
N THR A 13 -11.40 7.04 18.51
CA THR A 13 -11.87 6.07 19.52
C THR A 13 -11.31 4.68 19.18
N GLY A 14 -11.33 3.76 20.16
CA GLY A 14 -10.92 2.38 19.90
C GLY A 14 -11.70 1.73 18.77
N ALA A 15 -12.98 2.08 18.61
CA ALA A 15 -13.82 1.55 17.53
C ALA A 15 -13.40 2.08 16.14
N ALA A 16 -12.76 3.26 16.07
CA ALA A 16 -12.25 3.82 14.82
C ALA A 16 -10.81 3.35 14.53
N VAL A 17 -9.98 3.23 15.57
CA VAL A 17 -8.55 2.87 15.41
C VAL A 17 -8.39 1.39 15.06
N ARG A 18 -9.18 0.49 15.65
CA ARG A 18 -9.04 -0.95 15.41
C ARG A 18 -9.22 -1.35 13.94
N PRO A 19 -10.29 -0.91 13.23
CA PRO A 19 -10.41 -1.23 11.81
C PRO A 19 -9.27 -0.64 10.98
N ASP A 20 -8.79 0.56 11.32
CA ASP A 20 -7.69 1.20 10.63
C ASP A 20 -6.40 0.39 10.77
N LEU A 21 -6.07 -0.06 11.99
CA LEU A 21 -4.94 -0.95 12.24
C LEU A 21 -5.06 -2.25 11.44
N ASN A 22 -6.23 -2.88 11.46
CA ASN A 22 -6.46 -4.13 10.73
C ASN A 22 -6.28 -3.94 9.22
N ASN A 23 -6.74 -2.82 8.67
CA ASN A 23 -6.57 -2.50 7.25
C ASN A 23 -5.10 -2.31 6.90
N VAL A 24 -4.34 -1.61 7.73
CA VAL A 24 -2.91 -1.40 7.50
C VAL A 24 -2.16 -2.73 7.59
N PHE A 25 -2.45 -3.57 8.58
CA PHE A 25 -1.80 -4.87 8.71
C PHE A 25 -2.11 -5.79 7.52
N ALA A 26 -3.36 -5.79 7.04
CA ALA A 26 -3.72 -6.57 5.85
C ALA A 26 -3.01 -6.06 4.61
N ALA A 27 -2.85 -4.75 4.47
CA ALA A 27 -2.10 -4.16 3.37
C ALA A 27 -0.63 -4.59 3.40
N ILE A 28 0.02 -4.54 4.57
CA ILE A 28 1.40 -4.98 4.73
C ILE A 28 1.53 -6.47 4.38
N GLN A 29 0.63 -7.29 4.88
CA GLN A 29 0.65 -8.73 4.63
C GLN A 29 0.57 -9.07 3.14
N SER A 30 -0.18 -8.29 2.36
CA SER A 30 -0.41 -8.52 0.94
C SER A 30 0.53 -7.72 0.04
N LEU A 31 1.58 -7.09 0.57
CA LEU A 31 2.45 -6.15 -0.15
C LEU A 31 1.63 -5.00 -0.76
N ASN A 32 0.64 -4.51 -0.01
CA ASN A 32 -0.24 -3.43 -0.44
C ASN A 32 -0.90 -3.72 -1.80
N SER A 33 -1.36 -4.95 -2.00
CA SER A 33 -1.92 -5.38 -3.27
C SER A 33 -3.28 -4.72 -3.55
N GLY A 34 -3.53 -4.41 -4.80
CA GLY A 34 -4.78 -3.85 -5.25
C GLY A 34 -4.89 -3.85 -6.77
N SER A 35 -6.06 -3.50 -7.29
CA SER A 35 -6.33 -3.51 -8.73
C SER A 35 -5.68 -2.35 -9.48
N ALA A 36 -5.09 -1.40 -8.77
CA ALA A 36 -4.36 -0.26 -9.33
C ALA A 36 -3.14 0.02 -8.46
N ASP A 37 -2.22 0.85 -8.95
CA ASP A 37 -1.10 1.28 -8.14
C ASP A 37 -1.59 2.13 -6.96
N PRO A 38 -0.95 2.03 -5.77
CA PRO A 38 -1.36 2.85 -4.64
C PRO A 38 -1.30 4.33 -4.97
N SER A 39 -2.29 5.08 -4.47
CA SER A 39 -2.33 6.54 -4.55
C SER A 39 -2.25 7.12 -3.15
N GLY A 40 -2.20 8.44 -3.03
CA GLY A 40 -2.10 9.11 -1.74
C GLY A 40 -0.65 9.24 -1.27
N THR A 41 -0.42 9.07 0.01
CA THR A 41 0.92 9.25 0.59
C THR A 41 1.77 8.00 0.35
N GLN A 42 2.76 8.12 -0.52
CA GLN A 42 3.71 7.06 -0.84
C GLN A 42 5.08 7.43 -0.30
N VAL A 43 5.90 6.41 -0.05
CA VAL A 43 7.30 6.62 0.35
C VAL A 43 8.22 5.95 -0.66
N ALA A 44 9.44 6.49 -0.80
CA ALA A 44 10.45 5.89 -1.68
C ALA A 44 10.70 4.43 -1.27
N PHE A 45 10.89 3.56 -2.27
CA PHE A 45 11.15 2.12 -2.08
C PHE A 45 9.98 1.33 -1.49
N GLN A 46 8.78 1.89 -1.40
CA GLN A 46 7.60 1.14 -0.97
C GLN A 46 7.25 0.07 -1.99
N LEU A 47 7.03 -1.15 -1.50
CA LEU A 47 6.61 -2.26 -2.36
C LEU A 47 5.08 -2.29 -2.50
N SER A 48 4.60 -2.68 -3.68
CA SER A 48 3.18 -2.92 -3.92
C SER A 48 2.99 -3.95 -5.02
N VAL A 49 1.82 -4.56 -5.05
CA VAL A 49 1.43 -5.50 -6.11
C VAL A 49 0.20 -4.97 -6.81
N ASN A 50 0.28 -4.82 -8.14
CA ASN A 50 -0.88 -4.49 -8.96
C ASN A 50 -1.50 -5.80 -9.45
N THR A 51 -2.68 -6.15 -8.94
CA THR A 51 -3.31 -7.43 -9.25
C THR A 51 -3.94 -7.46 -10.65
N THR A 52 -4.19 -6.30 -11.26
CA THR A 52 -4.69 -6.23 -12.63
C THR A 52 -3.61 -6.60 -13.64
N SER A 53 -2.39 -6.09 -13.43
CA SER A 53 -1.26 -6.36 -14.32
C SER A 53 -0.40 -7.54 -13.86
N ASN A 54 -0.63 -8.08 -12.65
CA ASN A 54 0.19 -9.10 -12.02
C ASN A 54 1.66 -8.68 -11.88
N LEU A 55 1.89 -7.43 -11.51
CA LEU A 55 3.25 -6.90 -11.38
C LEU A 55 3.56 -6.53 -9.94
N LEU A 56 4.69 -7.03 -9.45
CA LEU A 56 5.33 -6.52 -8.24
C LEU A 56 6.11 -5.26 -8.61
N LYS A 57 5.86 -4.17 -7.90
CA LYS A 57 6.47 -2.87 -8.18
C LYS A 57 7.10 -2.29 -6.92
N ILE A 58 8.13 -1.47 -7.12
CA ILE A 58 8.75 -0.72 -6.03
C ILE A 58 8.71 0.77 -6.39
N ARG A 59 8.38 1.61 -5.41
CA ARG A 59 8.41 3.06 -5.59
C ARG A 59 9.86 3.50 -5.81
N ASN A 60 10.11 4.39 -6.77
CA ASN A 60 11.47 4.80 -7.07
C ASN A 60 12.04 5.75 -6.00
N ALA A 61 13.35 5.98 -6.04
CA ALA A 61 14.04 6.83 -5.06
C ALA A 61 13.54 8.29 -5.08
N ALA A 62 13.12 8.78 -6.24
CA ALA A 62 12.58 10.14 -6.36
C ALA A 62 11.14 10.25 -5.86
N ASN A 63 10.49 9.12 -5.55
CA ASN A 63 9.11 9.05 -5.07
C ASN A 63 8.10 9.67 -6.06
N ASN A 64 8.30 9.49 -7.34
CA ASN A 64 7.42 10.02 -8.37
C ASN A 64 6.96 8.98 -9.40
N GLY A 65 7.23 7.71 -9.18
CA GLY A 65 6.80 6.64 -10.06
C GLY A 65 7.19 5.27 -9.52
N TYR A 66 6.84 4.23 -10.26
CA TYR A 66 7.08 2.84 -9.88
C TYR A 66 8.02 2.17 -10.85
N ILE A 67 8.90 1.32 -10.31
CA ILE A 67 9.76 0.42 -11.08
C ILE A 67 9.11 -0.97 -11.05
N GLU A 68 8.87 -1.56 -12.21
CA GLU A 68 8.29 -2.89 -12.31
C GLU A 68 9.38 -3.93 -12.08
N ILE A 69 9.17 -4.80 -11.09
CA ILE A 69 10.09 -5.91 -10.81
C ILE A 69 9.66 -7.15 -11.58
N GLY A 70 8.35 -7.31 -11.79
CA GLY A 70 7.78 -8.45 -12.48
C GLY A 70 7.21 -9.49 -11.52
N MET A 71 6.70 -10.56 -12.07
CA MET A 71 6.13 -11.66 -11.32
C MET A 71 6.51 -12.98 -11.97
#